data_89c96b6934a0c0d65e12bb35a56f7c57
#
_entry.id   89c96b6934a0c0d65e12bb35a56f7c57
#
_cell.length_a   1.000
_cell.length_b   1.000
_cell.length_c   1.000
_cell.angle_alpha   90.00
_cell.angle_beta   90.00
_cell.angle_gamma   90.00
#
_symmetry.space_group_name_H-M   'P 1'
#
loop_
_entity.id
_entity.type
_entity.pdbx_description
1 polymer ?
#
loop_
_entity_poly.entity_id
_entity_poly.type
_entity_poly.pdbx_seq_one_letter_code
_entity_poly.pdbx_strand_id
1 'polypeptide(L)'
;MTITATLLTAAGPLLQPNEGTGPAGNLPNRGTTDVPTGGSGQAPQVAWSLGEWIGYSALIAVSVLLTVIALTTLWWMLHAWRSRDALKSTSFSQTPLPAAHRFTLLVPGRHEQDVMGETLDMLAKQDHPDFEIIAIVGEDDPETDAVVRAAAARHPELIRVVVDDTAPKNKPKAMNLALQYATGDVVGVFDAEDEVYPKLLSLVDSRFQETGADVVQGGVQLMNFKSSWWSLRNVLEYYFWFRSRLHFHAGSKFIPLGGNTVFVTKERLEWSNGWDAHCLAEDCELGVRLSADGAKVVVAYSPEAVTREETPPTFASLLKQRTRWNQGFLQVLGKGEWKKLPSFRQRFFARYMLTMPFIQAATGLLIPLSVLMILFVKVPTPVALVSFIPVAPTLMLLAVEVVGLNEFGRIYKEKVRIRDYVKLVLGLVPYQVFLAAAAVRAVVRHVKGQNGWEKTEHTGQHRTGGSHSEVVGFASELTSSSAASSSSSSPSSSSERELAGSTTGGAR
;
A
#
# COMPACT_ATOMS: atom_id res chain seq x y z
N MET A 1 -21.87 5.14 -18.73
CA MET A 1 -23.03 4.44 -18.22
C MET A 1 -23.63 5.33 -17.13
N THR A 2 -24.74 5.91 -17.49
CA THR A 2 -25.47 7.00 -16.84
C THR A 2 -26.25 6.42 -15.67
N ILE A 3 -26.06 6.93 -14.45
CA ILE A 3 -26.99 6.69 -13.34
C ILE A 3 -27.58 8.02 -12.98
N THR A 4 -28.84 8.17 -13.39
CA THR A 4 -29.72 9.29 -13.16
C THR A 4 -30.18 9.31 -11.70
N ALA A 5 -30.12 10.47 -11.08
CA ALA A 5 -30.67 10.76 -9.79
C ALA A 5 -32.19 10.64 -9.78
N THR A 6 -32.72 9.89 -8.82
CA THR A 6 -34.13 9.98 -8.43
C THR A 6 -34.20 10.03 -6.91
N LEU A 7 -34.34 11.21 -6.39
CA LEU A 7 -34.72 11.48 -5.01
C LEU A 7 -35.63 12.69 -5.02
N LEU A 8 -36.81 12.48 -4.51
CA LEU A 8 -37.86 13.36 -4.02
C LEU A 8 -39.22 13.01 -4.57
N THR A 9 -40.00 12.33 -3.73
CA THR A 9 -41.34 12.81 -3.34
C THR A 9 -41.96 11.80 -2.38
N ALA A 10 -42.02 12.16 -1.10
CA ALA A 10 -42.96 11.58 -0.15
C ALA A 10 -43.63 12.75 0.57
N ALA A 11 -44.73 13.23 -0.01
CA ALA A 11 -45.68 14.07 0.70
C ALA A 11 -46.80 13.16 1.23
N GLY A 12 -47.02 13.16 2.52
CA GLY A 12 -48.10 12.47 3.19
C GLY A 12 -49.44 13.23 3.10
N PRO A 13 -50.55 12.59 3.38
CA PRO A 13 -51.87 13.10 3.00
C PRO A 13 -52.40 14.15 3.96
N LEU A 14 -53.07 15.13 3.35
CA LEU A 14 -53.90 16.18 3.91
C LEU A 14 -55.10 15.61 4.71
N LEU A 15 -55.28 16.08 5.93
CA LEU A 15 -56.50 15.93 6.72
C LEU A 15 -57.56 16.89 6.19
N GLN A 16 -58.72 16.39 5.79
CA GLN A 16 -59.94 17.15 5.45
C GLN A 16 -60.61 17.67 6.74
N PRO A 17 -61.22 18.86 6.68
CA PRO A 17 -62.00 19.35 7.82
C PRO A 17 -63.43 18.75 7.87
N ASN A 18 -63.83 18.45 9.07
CA ASN A 18 -65.16 17.92 9.40
C ASN A 18 -66.12 19.10 9.54
N GLU A 19 -67.19 19.15 8.72
CA GLU A 19 -68.29 20.06 8.86
C GLU A 19 -69.29 19.54 9.95
N GLY A 20 -69.43 20.32 11.02
CA GLY A 20 -70.44 20.09 12.04
C GLY A 20 -71.32 21.33 12.18
N THR A 21 -72.53 21.23 11.69
CA THR A 21 -73.64 22.17 11.84
C THR A 21 -74.26 22.16 13.24
N GLY A 22 -74.42 23.31 13.89
CA GLY A 22 -75.23 23.49 15.10
C GLY A 22 -75.40 24.98 15.47
N PRO A 23 -76.49 25.39 16.10
CA PRO A 23 -77.17 26.63 15.75
C PRO A 23 -76.78 27.85 16.61
N ALA A 24 -77.26 29.02 16.13
CA ALA A 24 -77.07 30.36 16.59
C ALA A 24 -77.42 30.60 18.09
N GLY A 25 -76.50 31.27 18.80
CA GLY A 25 -76.76 31.90 20.09
C GLY A 25 -76.16 33.29 20.13
N ASN A 26 -77.00 34.30 20.23
CA ASN A 26 -76.63 35.73 20.40
C ASN A 26 -75.87 35.96 21.68
N LEU A 27 -74.76 36.67 21.60
CA LEU A 27 -74.19 37.45 22.75
C LEU A 27 -73.36 38.69 22.23
N PRO A 28 -73.14 39.69 23.11
CA PRO A 28 -73.13 41.06 22.70
C PRO A 28 -71.73 41.59 22.33
N ASN A 29 -71.78 42.64 21.54
CA ASN A 29 -70.73 43.51 21.11
C ASN A 29 -69.79 43.99 22.26
N ARG A 30 -68.52 43.65 22.22
CA ARG A 30 -67.44 44.29 22.99
C ARG A 30 -66.23 44.57 22.12
N GLY A 31 -65.99 45.82 21.94
CA GLY A 31 -64.70 46.48 21.85
C GLY A 31 -63.75 45.95 20.75
N THR A 32 -63.57 46.75 19.74
CA THR A 32 -62.46 46.69 18.83
C THR A 32 -61.13 46.78 19.58
N THR A 33 -60.44 45.67 19.74
CA THR A 33 -59.01 45.67 20.05
C THR A 33 -58.28 45.51 18.73
N ASP A 34 -57.49 46.53 18.38
CA ASP A 34 -56.55 46.51 17.27
C ASP A 34 -55.63 45.29 17.40
N VAL A 35 -55.80 44.36 16.43
CA VAL A 35 -54.82 43.30 16.22
C VAL A 35 -53.62 43.93 15.52
N PRO A 36 -52.42 43.92 16.11
CA PRO A 36 -51.24 44.37 15.41
C PRO A 36 -51.04 43.42 14.19
N THR A 37 -51.17 44.00 13.00
CA THR A 37 -50.78 43.34 11.76
C THR A 37 -49.31 42.93 11.90
N GLY A 38 -49.06 41.66 12.12
CA GLY A 38 -47.76 41.08 12.26
C GLY A 38 -46.85 41.47 11.09
N GLY A 39 -45.85 42.23 11.41
CA GLY A 39 -44.75 42.47 10.48
C GLY A 39 -44.23 41.15 9.93
N SER A 40 -44.04 41.08 8.65
CA SER A 40 -43.33 40.00 7.98
C SER A 40 -41.97 39.82 8.65
N GLY A 41 -41.88 38.92 9.62
CA GLY A 41 -40.62 38.57 10.26
C GLY A 41 -39.71 37.94 9.19
N GLN A 42 -38.95 38.77 8.53
CA GLN A 42 -37.76 38.27 7.84
C GLN A 42 -36.90 37.57 8.91
N ALA A 43 -36.69 36.26 8.73
CA ALA A 43 -35.74 35.54 9.56
C ALA A 43 -34.43 36.37 9.57
N PRO A 44 -33.81 36.60 10.75
CA PRO A 44 -32.61 37.41 10.83
C PRO A 44 -31.56 36.81 9.90
N GLN A 45 -31.21 37.56 8.85
CA GLN A 45 -30.08 37.18 7.99
C GLN A 45 -28.83 37.28 8.86
N VAL A 46 -28.32 36.10 9.29
CA VAL A 46 -27.07 36.04 10.05
C VAL A 46 -25.95 36.40 9.08
N ALA A 47 -25.58 37.69 9.08
CA ALA A 47 -24.40 38.15 8.35
C ALA A 47 -23.17 37.68 9.11
N TRP A 48 -22.48 36.65 8.58
CA TRP A 48 -21.24 36.17 9.17
C TRP A 48 -20.11 37.21 8.98
N SER A 49 -19.27 37.34 9.98
CA SER A 49 -18.04 38.12 9.89
C SER A 49 -17.07 37.46 8.91
N LEU A 50 -16.12 38.23 8.38
CA LEU A 50 -15.07 37.68 7.49
C LEU A 50 -14.28 36.54 8.17
N GLY A 51 -14.02 36.66 9.48
CA GLY A 51 -13.34 35.61 10.24
C GLY A 51 -14.14 34.31 10.33
N GLU A 52 -15.46 34.41 10.56
CA GLU A 52 -16.34 33.23 10.54
C GLU A 52 -16.39 32.57 9.17
N TRP A 53 -16.48 33.34 8.08
CA TRP A 53 -16.45 32.83 6.70
C TRP A 53 -15.14 32.07 6.43
N ILE A 54 -14.00 32.63 6.80
CA ILE A 54 -12.69 31.97 6.63
C ILE A 54 -12.65 30.70 7.46
N GLY A 55 -13.07 30.74 8.73
CA GLY A 55 -13.06 29.57 9.62
C GLY A 55 -13.95 28.45 9.14
N TYR A 56 -15.20 28.73 8.74
CA TYR A 56 -16.13 27.72 8.23
C TYR A 56 -15.65 27.13 6.89
N SER A 57 -15.11 27.96 5.99
CA SER A 57 -14.54 27.50 4.73
C SER A 57 -13.34 26.57 4.96
N ALA A 58 -12.47 26.92 5.90
CA ALA A 58 -11.33 26.08 6.28
C ALA A 58 -11.79 24.73 6.87
N LEU A 59 -12.79 24.75 7.76
CA LEU A 59 -13.37 23.55 8.37
C LEU A 59 -13.98 22.62 7.29
N ILE A 60 -14.73 23.17 6.35
CA ILE A 60 -15.30 22.41 5.23
C ILE A 60 -14.17 21.83 4.36
N ALA A 61 -13.17 22.64 4.00
CA ALA A 61 -12.05 22.20 3.17
C ALA A 61 -11.27 21.04 3.81
N VAL A 62 -10.96 21.12 5.11
CA VAL A 62 -10.31 20.04 5.86
C VAL A 62 -11.18 18.78 5.86
N SER A 63 -12.49 18.92 6.10
CA SER A 63 -13.42 17.78 6.12
C SER A 63 -13.52 17.10 4.76
N VAL A 64 -13.58 17.87 3.68
CA VAL A 64 -13.57 17.33 2.30
C VAL A 64 -12.26 16.61 2.01
N LEU A 65 -11.11 17.20 2.36
CA LEU A 65 -9.81 16.55 2.14
C LEU A 65 -9.68 15.25 2.93
N LEU A 66 -10.06 15.25 4.20
CA LEU A 66 -10.07 14.05 5.03
C LEU A 66 -10.98 12.96 4.46
N THR A 67 -12.17 13.34 3.97
CA THR A 67 -13.10 12.42 3.33
C THR A 67 -12.49 11.80 2.06
N VAL A 68 -11.90 12.62 1.20
CA VAL A 68 -11.25 12.15 -0.05
C VAL A 68 -10.09 11.22 0.28
N ILE A 69 -9.23 11.55 1.24
CA ILE A 69 -8.12 10.70 1.66
C ILE A 69 -8.64 9.36 2.21
N ALA A 70 -9.64 9.40 3.10
CA ALA A 70 -10.19 8.20 3.71
C ALA A 70 -10.86 7.29 2.66
N LEU A 71 -11.68 7.83 1.76
CA LEU A 71 -12.33 7.08 0.68
C LEU A 71 -11.32 6.51 -0.32
N THR A 72 -10.28 7.26 -0.67
CA THR A 72 -9.24 6.78 -1.59
C THR A 72 -8.43 5.66 -0.95
N THR A 73 -8.06 5.81 0.32
CA THR A 73 -7.36 4.77 1.08
C THR A 73 -8.21 3.51 1.19
N LEU A 74 -9.49 3.65 1.55
CA LEU A 74 -10.45 2.56 1.62
C LEU A 74 -10.59 1.85 0.27
N TRP A 75 -10.69 2.62 -0.82
CA TRP A 75 -10.75 2.10 -2.19
C TRP A 75 -9.53 1.22 -2.52
N TRP A 76 -8.31 1.68 -2.16
CA TRP A 76 -7.09 0.93 -2.38
C TRP A 76 -7.01 -0.32 -1.50
N MET A 77 -7.37 -0.21 -0.22
CA MET A 77 -7.36 -1.35 0.70
C MET A 77 -8.32 -2.46 0.27
N LEU A 78 -9.48 -2.10 -0.30
CA LEU A 78 -10.49 -3.04 -0.77
C LEU A 78 -10.25 -3.55 -2.19
N HIS A 79 -9.24 -3.05 -2.91
CA HIS A 79 -9.04 -3.39 -4.33
C HIS A 79 -8.87 -4.90 -4.55
N ALA A 80 -8.06 -5.56 -3.74
CA ALA A 80 -7.81 -7.00 -3.83
C ALA A 80 -9.09 -7.83 -3.66
N TRP A 81 -9.95 -7.45 -2.73
CA TRP A 81 -11.20 -8.17 -2.45
C TRP A 81 -12.29 -7.94 -3.51
N ARG A 82 -12.21 -6.83 -4.26
CA ARG A 82 -13.15 -6.50 -5.33
C ARG A 82 -12.74 -7.03 -6.70
N SER A 83 -11.46 -7.25 -6.92
CA SER A 83 -10.88 -7.48 -8.26
C SER A 83 -10.10 -8.78 -8.29
N ARG A 84 -10.82 -9.93 -8.27
CA ARG A 84 -10.21 -11.27 -8.33
C ARG A 84 -9.33 -11.46 -9.58
N ASP A 85 -9.75 -10.93 -10.73
CA ASP A 85 -8.99 -11.06 -11.97
C ASP A 85 -7.69 -10.27 -11.92
N ALA A 86 -7.67 -9.09 -11.27
CA ALA A 86 -6.45 -8.35 -11.03
C ALA A 86 -5.46 -9.13 -10.16
N LEU A 87 -5.94 -9.82 -9.11
CA LEU A 87 -5.10 -10.68 -8.27
C LEU A 87 -4.53 -11.86 -9.05
N LYS A 88 -5.36 -12.54 -9.87
CA LYS A 88 -4.88 -13.65 -10.71
C LYS A 88 -3.83 -13.19 -11.71
N SER A 89 -4.02 -12.04 -12.34
CA SER A 89 -3.07 -11.49 -13.32
C SER A 89 -1.76 -11.01 -12.72
N THR A 90 -1.70 -10.79 -11.40
CA THR A 90 -0.53 -10.35 -10.66
C THR A 90 0.02 -11.40 -9.69
N SER A 91 -0.55 -12.60 -9.65
CA SER A 91 -0.04 -13.72 -8.87
C SER A 91 1.07 -14.46 -9.62
N PHE A 92 1.95 -15.13 -8.88
CA PHE A 92 2.89 -16.07 -9.46
C PHE A 92 2.16 -17.32 -10.00
N SER A 93 2.72 -17.92 -11.03
CA SER A 93 2.29 -19.23 -11.50
C SER A 93 2.54 -20.29 -10.43
N GLN A 94 1.65 -21.27 -10.32
CA GLN A 94 1.80 -22.37 -9.35
C GLN A 94 2.98 -23.28 -9.68
N THR A 95 3.27 -23.46 -10.97
CA THR A 95 4.40 -24.27 -11.45
C THR A 95 5.35 -23.36 -12.21
N PRO A 96 6.60 -23.23 -11.78
CA PRO A 96 7.60 -22.46 -12.51
C PRO A 96 7.86 -23.04 -13.91
N LEU A 97 8.10 -22.16 -14.87
CA LEU A 97 8.60 -22.52 -16.20
C LEU A 97 10.09 -22.92 -16.12
N PRO A 98 10.63 -23.62 -17.11
CA PRO A 98 12.08 -23.82 -17.21
C PRO A 98 12.82 -22.49 -17.19
N ALA A 99 14.00 -22.47 -16.57
CA ALA A 99 14.83 -21.27 -16.47
C ALA A 99 15.20 -20.72 -17.86
N ALA A 100 15.04 -19.42 -18.06
CA ALA A 100 15.33 -18.73 -19.31
C ALA A 100 16.25 -17.51 -19.12
N HIS A 101 16.32 -16.93 -17.94
CA HIS A 101 17.15 -15.76 -17.65
C HIS A 101 18.23 -16.08 -16.62
N ARG A 102 19.40 -15.46 -16.76
CA ARG A 102 20.42 -15.41 -15.73
C ARG A 102 20.15 -14.23 -14.79
N PHE A 103 20.26 -14.47 -13.48
CA PHE A 103 20.03 -13.41 -12.47
C PHE A 103 21.34 -12.94 -11.83
N THR A 104 21.43 -11.63 -11.58
CA THR A 104 22.39 -11.02 -10.63
C THR A 104 21.62 -10.46 -9.47
N LEU A 105 21.90 -10.91 -8.24
CA LEU A 105 21.27 -10.44 -7.01
C LEU A 105 22.20 -9.45 -6.31
N LEU A 106 21.78 -8.19 -6.19
CA LEU A 106 22.52 -7.14 -5.49
C LEU A 106 22.07 -7.09 -4.03
N VAL A 107 23.02 -7.23 -3.12
CA VAL A 107 22.78 -7.19 -1.66
C VAL A 107 23.70 -6.14 -1.06
N PRO A 108 23.31 -4.86 -0.99
CA PRO A 108 24.07 -3.81 -0.34
C PRO A 108 23.90 -3.88 1.18
N GLY A 109 25.01 -3.94 1.92
CA GLY A 109 25.05 -3.92 3.38
C GLY A 109 26.02 -2.86 3.92
N ARG A 110 25.60 -2.17 4.98
CA ARG A 110 26.45 -1.27 5.73
C ARG A 110 26.06 -1.26 7.19
N HIS A 111 26.96 -1.70 8.07
CA HIS A 111 26.72 -1.99 9.48
C HIS A 111 25.57 -3.00 9.65
N GLU A 112 25.66 -4.12 8.89
CA GLU A 112 24.68 -5.21 8.84
C GLU A 112 25.31 -6.56 9.23
N GLN A 113 26.39 -6.54 10.03
CA GLN A 113 27.12 -7.72 10.46
C GLN A 113 26.25 -8.75 11.16
N ASP A 114 25.15 -8.32 11.80
CA ASP A 114 24.27 -9.20 12.58
C ASP A 114 23.30 -10.01 11.71
N VAL A 115 23.02 -9.57 10.48
CA VAL A 115 21.95 -10.13 9.64
C VAL A 115 22.40 -10.60 8.24
N MET A 116 23.38 -9.93 7.65
CA MET A 116 23.72 -10.11 6.22
C MET A 116 24.29 -11.51 5.90
N GLY A 117 25.03 -12.13 6.81
CA GLY A 117 25.60 -13.46 6.60
C GLY A 117 24.51 -14.52 6.40
N GLU A 118 23.45 -14.48 7.19
CA GLU A 118 22.32 -15.42 7.08
C GLU A 118 21.49 -15.14 5.81
N THR A 119 21.28 -13.87 5.45
CA THR A 119 20.60 -13.49 4.19
C THR A 119 21.35 -14.05 2.98
N LEU A 120 22.67 -13.92 2.92
CA LEU A 120 23.47 -14.47 1.83
C LEU A 120 23.38 -15.99 1.75
N ASP A 121 23.41 -16.69 2.90
CA ASP A 121 23.23 -18.15 2.94
C ASP A 121 21.81 -18.59 2.52
N MET A 122 20.77 -17.79 2.77
CA MET A 122 19.41 -18.04 2.28
C MET A 122 19.29 -17.79 0.78
N LEU A 123 19.85 -16.69 0.28
CA LEU A 123 19.87 -16.41 -1.16
C LEU A 123 20.66 -17.47 -1.95
N ALA A 124 21.75 -18.00 -1.40
CA ALA A 124 22.50 -19.08 -2.03
C ALA A 124 21.71 -20.40 -2.16
N LYS A 125 20.58 -20.55 -1.46
CA LYS A 125 19.67 -21.71 -1.53
C LYS A 125 18.51 -21.55 -2.49
N GLN A 126 18.50 -20.51 -3.35
CA GLN A 126 17.47 -20.37 -4.37
C GLN A 126 17.50 -21.58 -5.33
N ASP A 127 16.32 -22.05 -5.74
CA ASP A 127 16.18 -23.24 -6.60
C ASP A 127 16.43 -22.95 -8.10
N HIS A 128 16.85 -21.75 -8.44
CA HIS A 128 17.14 -21.35 -9.82
C HIS A 128 18.54 -21.83 -10.24
N PRO A 129 18.72 -22.41 -11.45
CA PRO A 129 20.01 -23.00 -11.86
C PRO A 129 21.06 -21.98 -12.29
N ASP A 130 20.68 -20.75 -12.63
CA ASP A 130 21.61 -19.77 -13.21
C ASP A 130 21.45 -18.38 -12.57
N PHE A 131 22.25 -18.12 -11.53
CA PHE A 131 22.30 -16.83 -10.86
C PHE A 131 23.65 -16.60 -10.17
N GLU A 132 23.91 -15.34 -9.85
CA GLU A 132 25.04 -14.91 -9.01
C GLU A 132 24.54 -13.91 -7.95
N ILE A 133 25.31 -13.76 -6.88
CA ILE A 133 25.05 -12.82 -5.80
C ILE A 133 26.23 -11.85 -5.76
N ILE A 134 25.97 -10.55 -5.78
CA ILE A 134 26.96 -9.50 -5.54
C ILE A 134 26.66 -8.86 -4.18
N ALA A 135 27.42 -9.21 -3.19
CA ALA A 135 27.37 -8.60 -1.86
C ALA A 135 28.23 -7.34 -1.86
N ILE A 136 27.67 -6.21 -1.44
CA ILE A 136 28.32 -4.89 -1.52
C ILE A 136 28.51 -4.35 -0.12
N VAL A 137 29.76 -4.03 0.25
CA VAL A 137 30.12 -3.53 1.56
C VAL A 137 30.90 -2.21 1.45
N GLY A 138 30.84 -1.37 2.48
CA GLY A 138 31.65 -0.17 2.55
C GLY A 138 33.09 -0.47 2.98
N GLU A 139 34.07 0.21 2.40
CA GLU A 139 35.49 0.16 2.85
C GLU A 139 35.63 0.51 4.34
N ASP A 140 34.76 1.38 4.84
CA ASP A 140 34.72 1.87 6.22
C ASP A 140 33.93 0.96 7.18
N ASP A 141 33.59 -0.28 6.77
CA ASP A 141 32.78 -1.23 7.53
C ASP A 141 33.41 -2.64 7.59
N PRO A 142 34.52 -2.81 8.33
CA PRO A 142 35.23 -4.06 8.37
C PRO A 142 34.46 -5.21 9.05
N GLU A 143 33.48 -4.91 9.92
CA GLU A 143 32.67 -5.91 10.60
C GLU A 143 31.70 -6.59 9.64
N THR A 144 30.98 -5.83 8.83
CA THR A 144 30.13 -6.39 7.77
C THR A 144 30.96 -7.07 6.68
N ASP A 145 32.12 -6.50 6.28
CA ASP A 145 33.01 -7.12 5.29
C ASP A 145 33.48 -8.51 5.73
N ALA A 146 33.86 -8.66 7.00
CA ALA A 146 34.29 -9.95 7.53
C ALA A 146 33.18 -11.03 7.44
N VAL A 147 31.94 -10.67 7.78
CA VAL A 147 30.79 -11.59 7.71
C VAL A 147 30.46 -11.95 6.26
N VAL A 148 30.50 -10.98 5.36
CA VAL A 148 30.24 -11.17 3.93
C VAL A 148 31.29 -12.07 3.29
N ARG A 149 32.58 -11.85 3.58
CA ARG A 149 33.67 -12.72 3.08
C ARG A 149 33.57 -14.14 3.63
N ALA A 150 33.12 -14.29 4.87
CA ALA A 150 32.86 -15.62 5.43
C ALA A 150 31.71 -16.35 4.69
N ALA A 151 30.65 -15.64 4.31
CA ALA A 151 29.58 -16.18 3.47
C ALA A 151 30.08 -16.53 2.06
N ALA A 152 30.85 -15.62 1.43
CA ALA A 152 31.44 -15.87 0.12
C ALA A 152 32.39 -17.07 0.12
N ALA A 153 33.14 -17.29 1.21
CA ALA A 153 34.00 -18.48 1.34
C ALA A 153 33.20 -19.79 1.44
N ARG A 154 31.95 -19.77 1.89
CA ARG A 154 31.05 -20.94 1.87
C ARG A 154 30.44 -21.19 0.50
N HIS A 155 30.31 -20.15 -0.32
CA HIS A 155 29.67 -20.18 -1.64
C HIS A 155 30.54 -19.49 -2.72
N PRO A 156 31.80 -19.96 -2.95
CA PRO A 156 32.81 -19.21 -3.70
C PRO A 156 32.45 -19.02 -5.20
N GLU A 157 31.68 -19.94 -5.78
CA GLU A 157 31.25 -19.85 -7.20
C GLU A 157 30.02 -18.97 -7.38
N LEU A 158 29.34 -18.57 -6.28
CA LEU A 158 28.05 -17.92 -6.33
C LEU A 158 28.11 -16.48 -5.80
N ILE A 159 28.90 -16.24 -4.73
CA ILE A 159 28.94 -14.94 -4.06
C ILE A 159 30.21 -14.18 -4.41
N ARG A 160 30.04 -13.02 -5.04
CA ARG A 160 31.10 -12.04 -5.29
C ARG A 160 31.01 -10.91 -4.28
N VAL A 161 32.12 -10.47 -3.70
CA VAL A 161 32.18 -9.32 -2.81
C VAL A 161 32.69 -8.11 -3.59
N VAL A 162 31.96 -7.00 -3.50
CA VAL A 162 32.34 -5.69 -4.07
C VAL A 162 32.47 -4.70 -2.91
N VAL A 163 33.61 -4.03 -2.83
CA VAL A 163 33.87 -3.02 -1.80
C VAL A 163 33.64 -1.63 -2.39
N ASP A 164 32.75 -0.86 -1.75
CA ASP A 164 32.50 0.54 -2.09
C ASP A 164 33.46 1.46 -1.32
N ASP A 165 34.44 2.00 -2.01
CA ASP A 165 35.51 2.87 -1.49
C ASP A 165 35.23 4.37 -1.69
N THR A 166 34.15 4.74 -2.38
CA THR A 166 33.87 6.12 -2.78
C THR A 166 32.73 6.76 -1.99
N ALA A 167 32.67 8.10 -1.97
CA ALA A 167 31.61 8.89 -1.34
C ALA A 167 30.60 9.40 -2.40
N PRO A 168 29.34 9.66 -2.00
CA PRO A 168 28.72 9.41 -0.70
C PRO A 168 28.44 7.93 -0.46
N LYS A 169 28.50 7.48 0.79
CA LYS A 169 28.16 6.09 1.16
C LYS A 169 26.63 5.96 1.28
N ASN A 170 26.00 5.44 0.24
CA ASN A 170 24.56 5.16 0.24
C ASN A 170 24.21 3.97 -0.67
N LYS A 171 23.01 3.41 -0.46
CA LYS A 171 22.52 2.21 -1.17
C LYS A 171 22.53 2.37 -2.71
N PRO A 172 21.93 3.41 -3.32
CA PRO A 172 21.84 3.52 -4.77
C PRO A 172 23.22 3.64 -5.44
N LYS A 173 24.18 4.33 -4.83
CA LYS A 173 25.53 4.42 -5.37
C LYS A 173 26.26 3.07 -5.30
N ALA A 174 26.14 2.36 -4.18
CA ALA A 174 26.70 1.03 -4.01
C ALA A 174 26.13 0.05 -5.06
N MET A 175 24.82 0.09 -5.31
CA MET A 175 24.17 -0.71 -6.36
C MET A 175 24.69 -0.34 -7.77
N ASN A 176 24.88 0.95 -8.09
CA ASN A 176 25.46 1.37 -9.37
C ASN A 176 26.89 0.90 -9.57
N LEU A 177 27.69 0.88 -8.49
CA LEU A 177 29.04 0.31 -8.55
C LEU A 177 28.98 -1.19 -8.86
N ALA A 178 28.11 -1.92 -8.17
CA ALA A 178 27.96 -3.37 -8.37
C ALA A 178 27.37 -3.74 -9.73
N LEU A 179 26.53 -2.89 -10.32
CA LEU A 179 25.93 -3.11 -11.64
C LEU A 179 26.99 -3.32 -12.73
N GLN A 180 28.17 -2.71 -12.61
CA GLN A 180 29.28 -2.88 -13.55
C GLN A 180 29.84 -4.31 -13.57
N TYR A 181 29.62 -5.07 -12.51
CA TYR A 181 30.07 -6.46 -12.37
C TYR A 181 28.95 -7.48 -12.61
N ALA A 182 27.70 -7.02 -12.79
CA ALA A 182 26.56 -7.88 -13.02
C ALA A 182 26.66 -8.58 -14.39
N THR A 183 26.54 -9.91 -14.38
CA THR A 183 26.57 -10.73 -15.62
C THR A 183 25.20 -11.25 -16.02
N GLY A 184 24.20 -11.15 -15.15
CA GLY A 184 22.83 -11.62 -15.39
C GLY A 184 22.04 -10.70 -16.33
N ASP A 185 21.06 -11.28 -17.00
CA ASP A 185 20.09 -10.59 -17.85
C ASP A 185 19.09 -9.76 -17.02
N VAL A 186 18.86 -10.22 -15.79
CA VAL A 186 17.96 -9.61 -14.81
C VAL A 186 18.71 -9.31 -13.53
N VAL A 187 18.56 -8.10 -13.02
CA VAL A 187 19.15 -7.65 -11.75
C VAL A 187 18.06 -7.60 -10.69
N GLY A 188 18.23 -8.37 -9.62
CA GLY A 188 17.37 -8.36 -8.43
C GLY A 188 18.02 -7.59 -7.28
N VAL A 189 17.23 -6.87 -6.49
CA VAL A 189 17.72 -6.13 -5.31
C VAL A 189 17.09 -6.71 -4.05
N PHE A 190 17.95 -6.98 -3.05
CA PHE A 190 17.57 -7.46 -1.71
C PHE A 190 18.24 -6.61 -0.63
N ASP A 191 17.55 -6.44 0.50
CA ASP A 191 18.14 -5.80 1.66
C ASP A 191 18.92 -6.82 2.52
N ALA A 192 19.81 -6.32 3.37
CA ALA A 192 20.74 -7.17 4.11
C ALA A 192 20.07 -8.06 5.16
N GLU A 193 18.83 -7.74 5.57
CA GLU A 193 18.04 -8.47 6.56
C GLU A 193 16.97 -9.39 5.97
N ASP A 194 16.88 -9.51 4.67
CA ASP A 194 15.81 -10.25 3.99
C ASP A 194 15.76 -11.74 4.32
N GLU A 195 14.56 -12.25 4.58
CA GLU A 195 14.24 -13.67 4.55
C GLU A 195 13.51 -13.97 3.25
N VAL A 196 14.19 -14.64 2.32
CA VAL A 196 13.75 -14.83 0.94
C VAL A 196 13.18 -16.25 0.73
N TYR A 197 12.05 -16.34 0.04
CA TYR A 197 11.45 -17.63 -0.31
C TYR A 197 12.35 -18.43 -1.26
N PRO A 198 12.65 -19.72 -0.97
CA PRO A 198 13.64 -20.50 -1.74
C PRO A 198 13.34 -20.68 -3.24
N LYS A 199 12.08 -20.56 -3.66
CA LYS A 199 11.65 -20.68 -5.06
C LYS A 199 11.36 -19.31 -5.72
N LEU A 200 11.76 -18.21 -5.10
CA LEU A 200 11.40 -16.88 -5.58
C LEU A 200 11.95 -16.63 -6.99
N LEU A 201 13.21 -16.98 -7.25
CA LEU A 201 13.83 -16.71 -8.56
C LEU A 201 13.16 -17.48 -9.69
N SER A 202 12.85 -18.76 -9.51
CA SER A 202 12.14 -19.58 -10.52
C SER A 202 10.73 -19.02 -10.81
N LEU A 203 10.04 -18.49 -9.78
CA LEU A 203 8.74 -17.84 -9.94
C LEU A 203 8.86 -16.50 -10.69
N VAL A 204 9.88 -15.71 -10.38
CA VAL A 204 10.14 -14.42 -11.04
C VAL A 204 10.55 -14.64 -12.49
N ASP A 205 11.41 -15.61 -12.77
CA ASP A 205 11.80 -15.97 -14.15
C ASP A 205 10.56 -16.33 -14.99
N SER A 206 9.71 -17.21 -14.46
CA SER A 206 8.44 -17.54 -15.11
C SER A 206 7.60 -16.29 -15.38
N ARG A 207 7.60 -15.33 -14.45
CA ARG A 207 6.85 -14.10 -14.60
C ARG A 207 7.38 -13.20 -15.71
N PHE A 208 8.71 -13.11 -15.89
CA PHE A 208 9.32 -12.42 -17.02
C PHE A 208 8.92 -13.10 -18.34
N GLN A 209 9.01 -14.43 -18.43
CA GLN A 209 8.64 -15.19 -19.62
C GLN A 209 7.16 -15.04 -19.99
N GLU A 210 6.24 -15.14 -19.03
CA GLU A 210 4.79 -15.02 -19.25
C GLU A 210 4.36 -13.65 -19.69
N THR A 211 5.03 -12.62 -19.18
CA THR A 211 4.58 -11.26 -19.38
C THR A 211 5.41 -10.46 -20.37
N GLY A 212 6.66 -10.85 -20.63
CA GLY A 212 7.63 -10.02 -21.34
C GLY A 212 7.81 -8.67 -20.63
N ALA A 213 7.90 -8.68 -19.29
CA ALA A 213 8.09 -7.49 -18.49
C ALA A 213 9.53 -6.98 -18.59
N ASP A 214 9.72 -5.67 -18.41
CA ASP A 214 11.03 -5.06 -18.17
C ASP A 214 11.36 -5.03 -16.67
N VAL A 215 10.31 -4.99 -15.83
CA VAL A 215 10.42 -4.93 -14.37
C VAL A 215 9.36 -5.83 -13.71
N VAL A 216 9.78 -6.63 -12.73
CA VAL A 216 8.91 -7.39 -11.85
C VAL A 216 9.11 -6.91 -10.41
N GLN A 217 8.05 -6.37 -9.79
CA GLN A 217 8.04 -6.04 -8.37
C GLN A 217 7.41 -7.20 -7.60
N GLY A 218 8.18 -7.85 -6.76
CA GLY A 218 7.71 -8.85 -5.80
C GLY A 218 7.06 -8.25 -4.56
N GLY A 219 6.51 -9.10 -3.70
CA GLY A 219 5.91 -8.70 -2.43
C GLY A 219 6.93 -8.67 -1.30
N VAL A 220 6.74 -7.73 -0.38
CA VAL A 220 7.50 -7.61 0.88
C VAL A 220 6.52 -7.57 2.04
N GLN A 221 6.82 -8.24 3.15
CA GLN A 221 5.97 -8.29 4.33
C GLN A 221 6.78 -8.19 5.62
N LEU A 222 6.46 -7.20 6.44
CA LEU A 222 7.01 -7.08 7.78
C LEU A 222 6.35 -8.11 8.72
N MET A 223 7.12 -8.82 9.54
CA MET A 223 6.63 -9.95 10.33
C MET A 223 6.51 -9.68 11.82
N ASN A 224 7.30 -8.77 12.39
CA ASN A 224 7.44 -8.57 13.83
C ASN A 224 6.33 -7.67 14.47
N PHE A 225 5.04 -7.86 14.13
CA PHE A 225 3.94 -6.98 14.57
C PHE A 225 3.73 -6.91 16.10
N LYS A 226 4.30 -7.86 16.85
CA LYS A 226 4.18 -7.92 18.32
C LYS A 226 5.26 -7.14 19.06
N SER A 227 6.35 -6.72 18.36
CA SER A 227 7.53 -6.13 18.99
C SER A 227 7.23 -4.77 19.64
N SER A 228 6.33 -3.97 19.06
CA SER A 228 5.92 -2.68 19.63
C SER A 228 4.48 -2.33 19.25
N TRP A 229 3.94 -1.22 19.79
CA TRP A 229 2.62 -0.76 19.42
C TRP A 229 2.58 -0.17 17.98
N TRP A 230 3.69 0.44 17.52
CA TRP A 230 3.80 0.97 16.16
C TRP A 230 4.09 -0.11 15.12
N SER A 231 4.78 -1.19 15.49
CA SER A 231 5.06 -2.31 14.59
C SER A 231 3.77 -2.93 14.04
N LEU A 232 2.74 -3.06 14.86
CA LEU A 232 1.45 -3.57 14.43
C LEU A 232 0.87 -2.76 13.24
N ARG A 233 0.92 -1.44 13.33
CA ARG A 233 0.43 -0.56 12.26
C ARG A 233 1.32 -0.57 11.05
N ASN A 234 2.64 -0.56 11.25
CA ASN A 234 3.60 -0.61 10.15
C ASN A 234 3.49 -1.93 9.36
N VAL A 235 3.33 -3.05 10.06
CA VAL A 235 3.08 -4.37 9.44
C VAL A 235 1.81 -4.36 8.59
N LEU A 236 0.72 -3.78 9.09
CA LEU A 236 -0.53 -3.68 8.32
C LEU A 236 -0.44 -2.70 7.14
N GLU A 237 0.35 -1.64 7.22
CA GLU A 237 0.61 -0.78 6.06
C GLU A 237 1.24 -1.56 4.91
N TYR A 238 2.28 -2.37 5.19
CA TYR A 238 2.91 -3.24 4.20
C TYR A 238 1.95 -4.29 3.68
N TYR A 239 1.17 -4.92 4.58
CA TYR A 239 0.16 -5.90 4.20
C TYR A 239 -0.83 -5.33 3.17
N PHE A 240 -1.43 -4.17 3.43
CA PHE A 240 -2.37 -3.56 2.51
C PHE A 240 -1.70 -2.97 1.27
N TRP A 241 -0.45 -2.53 1.38
CA TRP A 241 0.32 -2.06 0.24
C TRP A 241 0.53 -3.18 -0.77
N PHE A 242 1.19 -4.26 -0.38
CA PHE A 242 1.57 -5.34 -1.28
C PHE A 242 0.39 -6.24 -1.63
N ARG A 243 -0.51 -6.53 -0.69
CA ARG A 243 -1.69 -7.37 -0.92
C ARG A 243 -2.75 -6.72 -1.80
N SER A 244 -2.86 -5.39 -1.79
CA SER A 244 -3.98 -4.71 -2.44
C SER A 244 -3.58 -3.50 -3.28
N ARG A 245 -2.94 -2.51 -2.70
CA ARG A 245 -2.69 -1.23 -3.36
C ARG A 245 -1.75 -1.35 -4.57
N LEU A 246 -0.72 -2.18 -4.48
CA LEU A 246 0.25 -2.39 -5.54
C LEU A 246 -0.41 -2.95 -6.81
N HIS A 247 -1.39 -3.86 -6.65
CA HIS A 247 -2.16 -4.41 -7.77
C HIS A 247 -3.00 -3.35 -8.50
N PHE A 248 -3.53 -2.37 -7.75
CA PHE A 248 -4.19 -1.20 -8.35
C PHE A 248 -3.22 -0.38 -9.19
N HIS A 249 -2.02 -0.13 -8.70
CA HIS A 249 -0.97 0.58 -9.44
C HIS A 249 -0.53 -0.16 -10.69
N ALA A 250 -0.40 -1.49 -10.62
CA ALA A 250 -0.10 -2.34 -11.78
C ALA A 250 -1.15 -2.15 -12.90
N GLY A 251 -2.43 -2.18 -12.57
CA GLY A 251 -3.52 -1.92 -13.50
C GLY A 251 -3.54 -0.49 -14.07
N SER A 252 -2.91 0.46 -13.38
CA SER A 252 -2.76 1.86 -13.81
C SER A 252 -1.51 2.09 -14.67
N LYS A 253 -0.68 1.06 -14.90
CA LYS A 253 0.60 1.14 -15.64
C LYS A 253 1.55 2.22 -15.09
N PHE A 254 1.49 2.44 -13.81
CA PHE A 254 2.38 3.30 -13.03
C PHE A 254 2.59 2.66 -11.68
N ILE A 255 3.77 2.16 -11.43
CA ILE A 255 4.12 1.47 -10.20
C ILE A 255 5.27 2.23 -9.55
N PRO A 256 5.07 2.82 -8.36
CA PRO A 256 6.19 3.24 -7.53
C PRO A 256 6.87 1.96 -7.03
N LEU A 257 8.11 1.74 -7.44
CA LEU A 257 8.86 0.56 -7.03
C LEU A 257 9.19 0.63 -5.54
N GLY A 258 9.29 -0.54 -4.92
CA GLY A 258 9.95 -0.70 -3.63
C GLY A 258 11.43 -0.94 -3.83
N GLY A 259 12.25 -0.57 -2.84
CA GLY A 259 13.70 -0.73 -2.87
C GLY A 259 14.20 -2.15 -2.64
N ASN A 260 13.28 -3.11 -2.53
CA ASN A 260 13.53 -4.50 -2.18
C ASN A 260 12.63 -5.44 -2.99
N THR A 261 13.10 -6.66 -3.23
CA THR A 261 12.41 -7.70 -4.02
C THR A 261 11.92 -7.17 -5.36
N VAL A 262 12.72 -6.34 -5.98
CA VAL A 262 12.50 -5.74 -7.30
C VAL A 262 13.51 -6.30 -8.29
N PHE A 263 13.02 -6.72 -9.45
CA PHE A 263 13.81 -7.31 -10.51
C PHE A 263 13.65 -6.48 -11.78
N VAL A 264 14.75 -6.06 -12.35
CA VAL A 264 14.79 -5.18 -13.54
C VAL A 264 15.70 -5.82 -14.58
N THR A 265 15.31 -5.83 -15.85
CA THR A 265 16.23 -6.26 -16.90
C THR A 265 17.46 -5.36 -16.92
N LYS A 266 18.64 -5.97 -17.05
CA LYS A 266 19.92 -5.24 -17.05
C LYS A 266 19.94 -4.16 -18.14
N GLU A 267 19.42 -4.47 -19.32
CA GLU A 267 19.28 -3.53 -20.42
C GLU A 267 18.54 -2.25 -20.01
N ARG A 268 17.42 -2.37 -19.28
CA ARG A 268 16.65 -1.21 -18.80
C ARG A 268 17.37 -0.42 -17.73
N LEU A 269 18.11 -1.08 -16.84
CA LEU A 269 18.93 -0.40 -15.83
C LEU A 269 20.06 0.39 -16.50
N GLU A 270 20.78 -0.21 -17.44
CA GLU A 270 21.86 0.45 -18.17
C GLU A 270 21.33 1.61 -18.99
N TRP A 271 20.23 1.42 -19.73
CA TRP A 271 19.58 2.47 -20.50
C TRP A 271 19.12 3.65 -19.63
N SER A 272 18.61 3.37 -18.42
CA SER A 272 18.19 4.38 -17.47
C SER A 272 19.34 4.99 -16.66
N ASN A 273 20.58 4.57 -16.88
CA ASN A 273 21.74 4.98 -16.10
C ASN A 273 21.67 4.62 -14.61
N GLY A 274 21.03 3.49 -14.28
CA GLY A 274 20.93 2.95 -12.93
C GLY A 274 20.06 3.77 -11.98
N TRP A 275 20.40 3.72 -10.69
CA TRP A 275 19.73 4.42 -9.60
C TRP A 275 20.29 5.83 -9.38
N ASP A 276 19.45 6.79 -9.02
CA ASP A 276 19.93 8.12 -8.66
C ASP A 276 20.51 8.15 -7.23
N ALA A 277 21.83 8.26 -7.14
CA ALA A 277 22.57 8.30 -5.87
C ALA A 277 22.26 9.53 -5.00
N HIS A 278 21.58 10.54 -5.51
CA HIS A 278 21.20 11.75 -4.79
C HIS A 278 19.73 11.77 -4.36
N CYS A 279 18.95 10.74 -4.73
CA CYS A 279 17.55 10.59 -4.34
C CYS A 279 17.41 9.69 -3.11
N LEU A 280 16.68 10.16 -2.09
CA LEU A 280 16.44 9.41 -0.86
C LEU A 280 15.32 8.36 -0.97
N ALA A 281 14.60 8.32 -2.10
CA ALA A 281 13.66 7.28 -2.52
C ALA A 281 14.00 6.91 -3.97
N GLU A 282 15.18 6.36 -4.15
CA GLU A 282 15.79 6.01 -5.44
C GLU A 282 14.98 4.97 -6.21
N ASP A 283 14.31 4.10 -5.47
CA ASP A 283 13.40 3.07 -5.95
C ASP A 283 12.13 3.65 -6.57
N CYS A 284 11.46 4.53 -5.84
CA CYS A 284 10.30 5.26 -6.34
C CYS A 284 10.68 6.15 -7.54
N GLU A 285 11.84 6.80 -7.50
CA GLU A 285 12.37 7.61 -8.59
C GLU A 285 12.60 6.78 -9.85
N LEU A 286 13.28 5.63 -9.72
CA LEU A 286 13.52 4.71 -10.80
C LEU A 286 12.20 4.19 -11.38
N GLY A 287 11.24 3.81 -10.54
CA GLY A 287 9.92 3.35 -10.96
C GLY A 287 9.15 4.39 -11.77
N VAL A 288 9.20 5.65 -11.36
CA VAL A 288 8.58 6.78 -12.10
C VAL A 288 9.27 6.95 -13.46
N ARG A 289 10.60 6.96 -13.49
CA ARG A 289 11.41 7.17 -14.68
C ARG A 289 11.20 6.05 -15.68
N LEU A 290 11.32 4.79 -15.27
CA LEU A 290 11.07 3.63 -16.12
C LEU A 290 9.62 3.61 -16.66
N SER A 291 8.63 3.94 -15.84
CA SER A 291 7.23 4.03 -16.28
C SER A 291 7.01 5.16 -17.29
N ALA A 292 7.70 6.29 -17.14
CA ALA A 292 7.62 7.41 -18.08
C ALA A 292 8.24 7.06 -19.44
N ASP A 293 9.29 6.24 -19.44
CA ASP A 293 9.98 5.75 -20.62
C ASP A 293 9.32 4.52 -21.26
N GLY A 294 8.13 4.14 -20.75
CA GLY A 294 7.30 3.10 -21.34
C GLY A 294 7.72 1.68 -20.97
N ALA A 295 8.57 1.48 -19.95
CA ALA A 295 8.90 0.16 -19.46
C ALA A 295 7.65 -0.58 -18.97
N LYS A 296 7.58 -1.86 -19.26
CA LYS A 296 6.51 -2.74 -18.81
C LYS A 296 6.80 -3.22 -17.39
N VAL A 297 6.22 -2.53 -16.41
CA VAL A 297 6.35 -2.88 -15.00
C VAL A 297 5.15 -3.75 -14.59
N VAL A 298 5.43 -4.91 -14.01
CA VAL A 298 4.41 -5.83 -13.49
C VAL A 298 4.64 -6.11 -12.02
N VAL A 299 3.59 -6.54 -11.34
CA VAL A 299 3.64 -7.02 -9.96
C VAL A 299 3.52 -8.53 -9.98
N ALA A 300 4.28 -9.19 -9.12
CA ALA A 300 4.15 -10.60 -8.85
C ALA A 300 4.06 -10.81 -7.33
N TYR A 301 2.91 -11.30 -6.87
CA TYR A 301 2.62 -11.43 -5.45
C TYR A 301 1.95 -12.78 -5.16
N SER A 302 2.48 -13.48 -4.17
CA SER A 302 1.76 -14.50 -3.43
C SER A 302 2.21 -14.46 -1.97
N PRO A 303 1.32 -14.76 -1.01
CA PRO A 303 1.66 -14.66 0.42
C PRO A 303 2.85 -15.53 0.85
N GLU A 304 3.03 -16.69 0.20
CA GLU A 304 4.14 -17.61 0.45
C GLU A 304 5.48 -17.12 -0.11
N ALA A 305 5.46 -16.37 -1.20
CA ALA A 305 6.65 -15.91 -1.90
C ALA A 305 7.06 -14.47 -1.56
N VAL A 306 6.44 -13.85 -0.54
CA VAL A 306 6.87 -12.53 -0.09
C VAL A 306 8.24 -12.61 0.59
N THR A 307 9.09 -11.64 0.34
CA THR A 307 10.28 -11.40 1.16
C THR A 307 9.83 -10.88 2.53
N ARG A 308 10.38 -11.45 3.59
CA ARG A 308 10.04 -11.09 4.96
C ARG A 308 11.10 -10.18 5.55
N GLU A 309 10.63 -9.12 6.20
CA GLU A 309 11.45 -8.09 6.83
C GLU A 309 10.96 -7.76 8.23
N GLU A 310 11.67 -6.86 8.92
CA GLU A 310 11.27 -6.34 10.22
C GLU A 310 10.92 -4.84 10.20
N THR A 311 10.03 -4.46 11.09
CA THR A 311 9.81 -3.05 11.44
C THR A 311 11.03 -2.53 12.20
N PRO A 312 11.47 -1.28 11.96
CA PRO A 312 12.56 -0.69 12.71
C PRO A 312 12.39 -0.86 14.23
N PRO A 313 13.45 -1.26 14.96
CA PRO A 313 13.34 -1.67 16.37
C PRO A 313 13.00 -0.51 17.31
N THR A 314 13.40 0.71 16.96
CA THR A 314 13.15 1.90 17.78
C THR A 314 12.24 2.91 17.08
N PHE A 315 11.50 3.69 17.88
CA PHE A 315 10.67 4.78 17.38
C PHE A 315 11.49 5.84 16.62
N ALA A 316 12.70 6.12 17.10
CA ALA A 316 13.62 7.04 16.43
C ALA A 316 14.08 6.54 15.06
N SER A 317 14.37 5.23 14.94
CA SER A 317 14.76 4.60 13.68
C SER A 317 13.58 4.64 12.68
N LEU A 318 12.36 4.33 13.12
CA LEU A 318 11.16 4.44 12.30
C LEU A 318 10.93 5.90 11.84
N LEU A 319 11.17 6.89 12.72
CA LEU A 319 11.06 8.31 12.37
C LEU A 319 12.06 8.71 11.27
N LYS A 320 13.31 8.25 11.38
CA LYS A 320 14.35 8.48 10.37
C LYS A 320 13.93 7.86 9.03
N GLN A 321 13.48 6.60 9.03
CA GLN A 321 13.02 5.90 7.83
C GLN A 321 11.86 6.63 7.13
N ARG A 322 10.80 6.97 7.88
CA ARG A 322 9.64 7.69 7.32
C ARG A 322 9.99 9.10 6.85
N THR A 323 10.89 9.79 7.56
CA THR A 323 11.39 11.10 7.12
C THR A 323 12.15 10.98 5.79
N ARG A 324 13.02 9.97 5.65
CA ARG A 324 13.80 9.71 4.44
C ARG A 324 12.87 9.46 3.24
N TRP A 325 11.86 8.60 3.38
CA TRP A 325 10.89 8.32 2.33
C TRP A 325 10.11 9.56 1.90
N ASN A 326 9.59 10.31 2.87
CA ASN A 326 8.85 11.54 2.58
C ASN A 326 9.74 12.60 1.91
N GLN A 327 10.98 12.76 2.35
CA GLN A 327 11.93 13.66 1.72
C GLN A 327 12.27 13.23 0.29
N GLY A 328 12.44 11.93 0.04
CA GLY A 328 12.59 11.35 -1.28
C GLY A 328 11.40 11.64 -2.19
N PHE A 329 10.17 11.54 -1.68
CA PHE A 329 8.97 11.92 -2.45
C PHE A 329 8.98 13.41 -2.87
N LEU A 330 9.47 14.33 -2.02
CA LEU A 330 9.67 15.72 -2.41
C LEU A 330 10.70 15.87 -3.53
N GLN A 331 11.81 15.10 -3.45
CA GLN A 331 12.83 15.10 -4.49
C GLN A 331 12.27 14.60 -5.83
N VAL A 332 11.55 13.46 -5.83
CA VAL A 332 10.90 12.90 -7.03
C VAL A 332 9.86 13.86 -7.60
N LEU A 333 9.08 14.50 -6.74
CA LEU A 333 8.10 15.52 -7.14
C LEU A 333 8.78 16.72 -7.81
N GLY A 334 9.89 17.20 -7.24
CA GLY A 334 10.69 18.33 -7.73
C GLY A 334 11.39 18.06 -9.05
N LYS A 335 11.92 16.84 -9.27
CA LYS A 335 12.54 16.41 -10.53
C LYS A 335 11.55 16.45 -11.71
N GLY A 336 10.27 16.18 -11.44
CA GLY A 336 9.23 16.34 -12.44
C GLY A 336 9.15 15.24 -13.50
N GLU A 337 9.88 14.11 -13.39
CA GLU A 337 9.82 12.96 -14.29
C GLU A 337 8.41 12.40 -14.43
N TRP A 338 7.61 12.45 -13.35
CA TRP A 338 6.20 12.06 -13.35
C TRP A 338 5.34 12.80 -14.38
N LYS A 339 5.77 13.99 -14.85
CA LYS A 339 5.07 14.78 -15.89
C LYS A 339 5.17 14.12 -17.25
N LYS A 340 6.21 13.29 -17.47
CA LYS A 340 6.47 12.57 -18.72
C LYS A 340 5.60 11.31 -18.85
N LEU A 341 4.93 10.86 -17.78
CA LEU A 341 4.00 9.71 -17.83
C LEU A 341 2.95 9.90 -18.94
N PRO A 342 2.65 8.86 -19.74
CA PRO A 342 1.87 8.99 -20.97
C PRO A 342 0.48 9.59 -20.82
N SER A 343 -0.28 9.20 -19.77
CA SER A 343 -1.66 9.61 -19.60
C SER A 343 -1.84 10.64 -18.49
N PHE A 344 -2.87 11.49 -18.61
CA PHE A 344 -3.28 12.41 -17.54
C PHE A 344 -3.58 11.67 -16.23
N ARG A 345 -4.23 10.48 -16.33
CA ARG A 345 -4.56 9.66 -15.17
C ARG A 345 -3.32 9.20 -14.43
N GLN A 346 -2.28 8.72 -15.12
CA GLN A 346 -1.00 8.33 -14.51
C GLN A 346 -0.32 9.52 -13.84
N ARG A 347 -0.24 10.66 -14.53
CA ARG A 347 0.33 11.92 -13.97
C ARG A 347 -0.41 12.37 -12.72
N PHE A 348 -1.74 12.30 -12.72
CA PHE A 348 -2.56 12.66 -11.56
C PHE A 348 -2.28 11.71 -10.38
N PHE A 349 -2.30 10.39 -10.60
CA PHE A 349 -2.04 9.42 -9.53
C PHE A 349 -0.61 9.49 -9.01
N ALA A 350 0.39 9.70 -9.86
CA ALA A 350 1.77 9.89 -9.45
C ALA A 350 1.91 11.12 -8.55
N ARG A 351 1.38 12.26 -8.98
CA ARG A 351 1.38 13.49 -8.18
C ARG A 351 0.63 13.31 -6.85
N TYR A 352 -0.55 12.70 -6.89
CA TYR A 352 -1.35 12.44 -5.70
C TYR A 352 -0.59 11.56 -4.69
N MET A 353 0.00 10.47 -5.15
CA MET A 353 0.78 9.56 -4.31
C MET A 353 1.99 10.25 -3.66
N LEU A 354 2.76 11.01 -4.44
CA LEU A 354 3.95 11.73 -3.95
C LEU A 354 3.59 12.85 -2.96
N THR A 355 2.40 13.46 -3.07
CA THR A 355 1.94 14.55 -2.19
C THR A 355 1.12 14.06 -1.00
N MET A 356 0.59 12.85 -1.04
CA MET A 356 -0.35 12.32 -0.05
C MET A 356 0.14 12.41 1.41
N PRO A 357 1.40 12.04 1.76
CA PRO A 357 1.88 12.16 3.14
C PRO A 357 1.82 13.58 3.69
N PHE A 358 2.07 14.58 2.85
CA PHE A 358 2.06 16.00 3.23
C PHE A 358 0.63 16.54 3.39
N ILE A 359 -0.29 16.11 2.52
CA ILE A 359 -1.72 16.42 2.64
C ILE A 359 -2.28 15.79 3.92
N GLN A 360 -1.95 14.55 4.21
CA GLN A 360 -2.34 13.87 5.44
C GLN A 360 -1.78 14.57 6.69
N ALA A 361 -0.51 14.98 6.67
CA ALA A 361 0.10 15.71 7.76
C ALA A 361 -0.58 17.08 7.99
N ALA A 362 -0.81 17.83 6.93
CA ALA A 362 -1.48 19.14 7.02
C ALA A 362 -2.91 19.00 7.57
N THR A 363 -3.70 18.08 7.04
CA THR A 363 -5.07 17.82 7.52
C THR A 363 -5.07 17.28 8.94
N GLY A 364 -4.14 16.37 9.30
CA GLY A 364 -4.01 15.84 10.65
C GLY A 364 -3.67 16.89 11.70
N LEU A 365 -2.81 17.85 11.38
CA LEU A 365 -2.48 18.98 12.26
C LEU A 365 -3.66 19.95 12.44
N LEU A 366 -4.57 20.04 11.47
CA LEU A 366 -5.75 20.89 11.54
C LEU A 366 -6.92 20.24 12.29
N ILE A 367 -6.92 18.92 12.54
CA ILE A 367 -8.00 18.23 13.28
C ILE A 367 -8.19 18.80 14.68
N PRO A 368 -7.16 18.97 15.53
CA PRO A 368 -7.35 19.55 16.87
C PRO A 368 -7.96 20.95 16.82
N LEU A 369 -7.52 21.78 15.87
CA LEU A 369 -8.07 23.12 15.67
C LEU A 369 -9.54 23.08 15.26
N SER A 370 -9.91 22.15 14.36
CA SER A 370 -11.27 21.92 13.93
C SER A 370 -12.18 21.49 15.09
N VAL A 371 -11.68 20.60 15.96
CA VAL A 371 -12.40 20.16 17.16
C VAL A 371 -12.60 21.32 18.13
N LEU A 372 -11.55 22.11 18.40
CA LEU A 372 -11.66 23.32 19.25
C LEU A 372 -12.68 24.30 18.67
N MET A 373 -12.66 24.50 17.37
CA MET A 373 -13.61 25.37 16.71
C MET A 373 -15.06 24.91 16.87
N ILE A 374 -15.33 23.61 16.73
CA ILE A 374 -16.67 23.03 16.92
C ILE A 374 -17.12 23.16 18.39
N LEU A 375 -16.22 23.00 19.36
CA LEU A 375 -16.55 23.05 20.78
C LEU A 375 -16.77 24.46 21.32
N PHE A 376 -16.02 25.45 20.84
CA PHE A 376 -15.98 26.78 21.41
C PHE A 376 -16.61 27.89 20.53
N VAL A 377 -16.85 27.60 19.24
CA VAL A 377 -17.50 28.52 18.31
C VAL A 377 -18.88 28.00 17.96
N LYS A 378 -19.87 28.88 17.88
CA LYS A 378 -21.23 28.52 17.41
C LYS A 378 -21.18 28.23 15.88
N VAL A 379 -20.84 27.01 15.52
CA VAL A 379 -20.77 26.58 14.12
C VAL A 379 -22.19 26.33 13.57
N PRO A 380 -22.55 26.89 12.40
CA PRO A 380 -23.84 26.63 11.77
C PRO A 380 -24.07 25.13 11.55
N THR A 381 -25.28 24.65 11.79
CA THR A 381 -25.63 23.21 11.69
C THR A 381 -25.18 22.55 10.37
N PRO A 382 -25.36 23.17 9.18
CA PRO A 382 -24.87 22.54 7.94
C PRO A 382 -23.36 22.36 7.91
N VAL A 383 -22.59 23.32 8.43
CA VAL A 383 -21.11 23.23 8.49
C VAL A 383 -20.68 22.14 9.48
N ALA A 384 -21.35 22.05 10.63
CA ALA A 384 -21.11 20.99 11.61
C ALA A 384 -21.38 19.61 10.99
N LEU A 385 -22.49 19.43 10.29
CA LEU A 385 -22.82 18.14 9.63
C LEU A 385 -21.76 17.75 8.60
N VAL A 386 -21.29 18.67 7.77
CA VAL A 386 -20.20 18.40 6.80
C VAL A 386 -18.91 17.99 7.53
N SER A 387 -18.64 18.57 8.70
CA SER A 387 -17.44 18.25 9.47
C SER A 387 -17.42 16.82 10.03
N PHE A 388 -18.56 16.17 10.15
CA PHE A 388 -18.66 14.78 10.60
C PHE A 388 -18.60 13.74 9.46
N ILE A 389 -18.70 14.17 8.19
CA ILE A 389 -18.65 13.25 7.03
C ILE A 389 -17.40 12.33 7.03
N PRO A 390 -16.17 12.81 7.35
CA PRO A 390 -14.97 11.96 7.35
C PRO A 390 -15.01 10.84 8.39
N VAL A 391 -15.84 10.93 9.43
CA VAL A 391 -15.90 9.93 10.50
C VAL A 391 -16.34 8.56 9.96
N ALA A 392 -17.34 8.52 9.10
CA ALA A 392 -17.84 7.27 8.55
C ALA A 392 -16.78 6.48 7.76
N PRO A 393 -16.11 7.04 6.73
CA PRO A 393 -15.06 6.30 6.01
C PRO A 393 -13.85 6.01 6.90
N THR A 394 -13.54 6.82 7.92
CA THR A 394 -12.45 6.53 8.87
C THR A 394 -12.79 5.32 9.74
N LEU A 395 -14.01 5.18 10.22
CA LEU A 395 -14.46 3.99 10.95
C LEU A 395 -14.48 2.74 10.05
N MET A 396 -14.86 2.90 8.78
CA MET A 396 -14.77 1.82 7.79
C MET A 396 -13.31 1.39 7.55
N LEU A 397 -12.37 2.32 7.45
CA LEU A 397 -10.94 1.99 7.37
C LEU A 397 -10.49 1.16 8.57
N LEU A 398 -10.85 1.58 9.78
CA LEU A 398 -10.51 0.85 10.99
C LEU A 398 -11.12 -0.57 11.00
N ALA A 399 -12.37 -0.71 10.55
CA ALA A 399 -13.02 -2.02 10.43
C ALA A 399 -12.25 -2.91 9.41
N VAL A 400 -11.83 -2.36 8.29
CA VAL A 400 -11.03 -3.07 7.28
C VAL A 400 -9.64 -3.45 7.83
N GLU A 401 -9.00 -2.58 8.62
CA GLU A 401 -7.75 -2.90 9.31
C GLU A 401 -7.91 -4.05 10.31
N VAL A 402 -9.02 -4.10 11.06
CA VAL A 402 -9.34 -5.21 11.99
C VAL A 402 -9.50 -6.52 11.23
N VAL A 403 -10.22 -6.52 10.10
CA VAL A 403 -10.36 -7.69 9.24
C VAL A 403 -9.01 -8.09 8.64
N GLY A 404 -8.22 -7.12 8.17
CA GLY A 404 -6.88 -7.34 7.62
C GLY A 404 -5.92 -7.94 8.64
N LEU A 405 -5.95 -7.51 9.89
CA LEU A 405 -5.14 -8.12 10.96
C LEU A 405 -5.51 -9.58 11.20
N ASN A 406 -6.80 -9.92 11.17
CA ASN A 406 -7.25 -11.30 11.28
C ASN A 406 -6.80 -12.13 10.06
N GLU A 407 -6.93 -11.60 8.84
CA GLU A 407 -6.49 -12.26 7.61
C GLU A 407 -4.96 -12.46 7.62
N PHE A 408 -4.19 -11.44 8.01
CA PHE A 408 -2.74 -11.52 8.21
C PHE A 408 -2.37 -12.66 9.16
N GLY A 409 -3.02 -12.73 10.33
CA GLY A 409 -2.76 -13.80 11.31
C GLY A 409 -3.04 -15.19 10.75
N ARG A 410 -4.08 -15.34 9.90
CA ARG A 410 -4.41 -16.62 9.27
C ARG A 410 -3.42 -17.00 8.17
N ILE A 411 -3.05 -16.07 7.30
CA ILE A 411 -2.13 -16.30 6.18
C ILE A 411 -0.72 -16.66 6.68
N TYR A 412 -0.21 -15.88 7.64
CA TYR A 412 1.16 -16.06 8.15
C TYR A 412 1.24 -16.95 9.40
N LYS A 413 0.12 -17.63 9.77
CA LYS A 413 0.01 -18.50 10.96
C LYS A 413 0.38 -17.80 12.28
N GLU A 414 0.20 -16.48 12.32
CA GLU A 414 0.49 -15.66 13.48
C GLU A 414 -0.69 -15.59 14.45
N LYS A 415 -0.43 -15.87 15.74
CA LYS A 415 -1.47 -15.82 16.77
C LYS A 415 -1.82 -14.35 17.11
N VAL A 416 -2.95 -13.87 16.61
CA VAL A 416 -3.51 -12.56 16.96
C VAL A 416 -4.38 -12.70 18.22
N ARG A 417 -4.14 -11.82 19.20
CA ARG A 417 -4.86 -11.80 20.50
C ARG A 417 -5.78 -10.58 20.55
N ILE A 418 -6.80 -10.62 21.42
CA ILE A 418 -7.71 -9.48 21.61
C ILE A 418 -6.98 -8.17 21.93
N ARG A 419 -5.89 -8.24 22.71
CA ARG A 419 -5.04 -7.08 23.02
C ARG A 419 -4.42 -6.42 21.78
N ASP A 420 -4.21 -7.17 20.69
CA ASP A 420 -3.61 -6.66 19.48
C ASP A 420 -4.64 -5.82 18.69
N TYR A 421 -5.91 -6.22 18.71
CA TYR A 421 -7.01 -5.38 18.21
C TYR A 421 -7.19 -4.10 19.02
N VAL A 422 -7.08 -4.18 20.35
CA VAL A 422 -7.12 -2.99 21.21
C VAL A 422 -5.96 -2.04 20.89
N LYS A 423 -4.72 -2.56 20.74
CA LYS A 423 -3.56 -1.79 20.31
C LYS A 423 -3.75 -1.14 18.93
N LEU A 424 -4.36 -1.87 17.99
CA LEU A 424 -4.66 -1.35 16.66
C LEU A 424 -5.58 -0.14 16.73
N VAL A 425 -6.67 -0.23 17.49
CA VAL A 425 -7.64 0.86 17.63
C VAL A 425 -7.03 2.05 18.36
N LEU A 426 -6.42 1.83 19.53
CA LEU A 426 -5.83 2.91 20.34
C LEU A 426 -4.59 3.54 19.68
N GLY A 427 -3.85 2.75 18.90
CA GLY A 427 -2.68 3.21 18.16
C GLY A 427 -2.99 4.09 16.94
N LEU A 428 -4.26 4.22 16.51
CA LEU A 428 -4.62 4.97 15.32
C LEU A 428 -4.16 6.43 15.39
N VAL A 429 -4.61 7.16 16.39
CA VAL A 429 -4.31 8.60 16.52
C VAL A 429 -2.82 8.85 16.78
N PRO A 430 -2.15 8.19 17.75
CA PRO A 430 -0.72 8.38 17.96
C PRO A 430 0.12 8.09 16.73
N TYR A 431 -0.24 7.06 15.93
CA TYR A 431 0.48 6.72 14.72
C TYR A 431 0.30 7.78 13.62
N GLN A 432 -0.89 8.34 13.45
CA GLN A 432 -1.13 9.43 12.50
C GLN A 432 -0.36 10.69 12.87
N VAL A 433 -0.31 11.04 14.17
CA VAL A 433 0.51 12.16 14.66
C VAL A 433 2.00 11.93 14.38
N PHE A 434 2.47 10.70 14.58
CA PHE A 434 3.83 10.30 14.24
C PHE A 434 4.15 10.46 12.74
N LEU A 435 3.26 9.97 11.85
CA LEU A 435 3.44 10.13 10.40
C LEU A 435 3.44 11.60 9.98
N ALA A 436 2.59 12.43 10.59
CA ALA A 436 2.58 13.86 10.37
C ALA A 436 3.90 14.51 10.80
N ALA A 437 4.44 14.16 11.97
CA ALA A 437 5.74 14.64 12.44
C ALA A 437 6.88 14.25 11.48
N ALA A 438 6.86 13.03 10.95
CA ALA A 438 7.84 12.57 9.96
C ALA A 438 7.76 13.39 8.66
N ALA A 439 6.55 13.70 8.17
CA ALA A 439 6.35 14.51 6.98
C ALA A 439 6.81 15.96 7.19
N VAL A 440 6.51 16.57 8.33
CA VAL A 440 6.98 17.94 8.69
C VAL A 440 8.51 17.95 8.77
N ARG A 441 9.12 16.95 9.45
CA ARG A 441 10.57 16.81 9.53
C ARG A 441 11.20 16.70 8.14
N ALA A 442 10.59 15.95 7.22
CA ALA A 442 11.04 15.80 5.84
C ALA A 442 11.04 17.14 5.08
N VAL A 443 9.97 17.95 5.22
CA VAL A 443 9.91 19.28 4.62
C VAL A 443 11.01 20.18 5.16
N VAL A 444 11.19 20.21 6.49
CA VAL A 444 12.25 21.03 7.14
C VAL A 444 13.64 20.63 6.65
N ARG A 445 13.94 19.33 6.59
CA ARG A 445 15.23 18.81 6.07
C ARG A 445 15.42 19.18 4.60
N HIS A 446 14.38 19.02 3.79
CA HIS A 446 14.43 19.33 2.36
C HIS A 446 14.72 20.82 2.12
N VAL A 447 14.02 21.71 2.80
CA VAL A 447 14.25 23.18 2.72
C VAL A 447 15.65 23.56 3.20
N LYS A 448 16.19 22.88 4.21
CA LYS A 448 17.55 23.10 4.72
C LYS A 448 18.64 22.45 3.88
N GLY A 449 18.31 21.74 2.80
CA GLY A 449 19.28 21.04 1.96
C GLY A 449 19.97 19.85 2.64
N GLN A 450 19.39 19.28 3.70
CA GLN A 450 19.94 18.15 4.46
C GLN A 450 19.60 16.83 3.77
N ASN A 451 20.41 16.41 2.79
CA ASN A 451 20.17 15.22 1.98
C ASN A 451 20.96 13.98 2.43
N GLY A 452 21.55 13.99 3.62
CA GLY A 452 22.30 12.84 4.16
C GLY A 452 21.38 11.63 4.37
N TRP A 453 21.88 10.45 4.00
CA TRP A 453 21.19 9.17 4.21
C TRP A 453 21.17 8.82 5.71
N GLU A 454 19.97 8.69 6.26
CA GLU A 454 19.80 8.22 7.64
C GLU A 454 19.51 6.72 7.62
N LYS A 455 20.49 5.92 8.05
CA LYS A 455 20.37 4.45 8.09
C LYS A 455 19.28 4.01 9.07
N THR A 456 18.55 2.97 8.70
CA THR A 456 17.68 2.19 9.57
C THR A 456 18.50 1.04 10.17
N GLU A 457 18.33 0.73 11.44
CA GLU A 457 18.98 -0.38 12.13
C GLU A 457 18.13 -1.64 11.99
N HIS A 458 18.78 -2.81 11.80
CA HIS A 458 18.13 -4.10 11.68
C HIS A 458 18.74 -5.09 12.67
N THR A 459 17.90 -5.97 13.22
CA THR A 459 18.28 -6.91 14.29
C THR A 459 17.91 -8.36 13.98
N GLY A 460 17.21 -8.61 12.86
CA GLY A 460 16.78 -9.94 12.46
C GLY A 460 15.67 -10.55 13.32
N GLN A 461 14.96 -9.76 14.12
CA GLN A 461 13.92 -10.26 15.03
C GLN A 461 12.76 -10.99 14.34
N HIS A 462 12.54 -10.74 13.06
CA HIS A 462 11.48 -11.40 12.28
C HIS A 462 11.78 -12.87 12.01
N ARG A 463 13.05 -13.27 11.98
CA ARG A 463 13.50 -14.64 11.67
C ARG A 463 13.21 -15.65 12.78
N THR A 464 12.91 -15.18 13.99
CA THR A 464 12.58 -16.04 15.15
C THR A 464 11.15 -16.56 15.15
N GLY A 465 10.29 -16.15 14.21
CA GLY A 465 8.87 -16.49 14.11
C GLY A 465 8.55 -17.35 12.90
N GLY A 466 8.75 -18.66 12.96
CA GLY A 466 8.28 -19.66 11.98
C GLY A 466 8.88 -19.58 10.57
N SER A 467 9.49 -20.65 10.09
CA SER A 467 10.15 -20.70 8.77
C SER A 467 9.15 -20.66 7.60
N HIS A 468 9.58 -20.21 6.42
CA HIS A 468 8.82 -20.26 5.15
C HIS A 468 8.20 -21.64 4.85
N SER A 469 8.83 -22.72 5.30
CA SER A 469 8.38 -24.11 5.05
C SER A 469 7.01 -24.44 5.70
N GLU A 470 6.62 -23.76 6.79
CA GLU A 470 5.32 -24.02 7.45
C GLU A 470 4.13 -23.31 6.78
N VAL A 471 4.37 -22.24 5.99
CA VAL A 471 3.31 -21.47 5.31
C VAL A 471 2.82 -22.19 4.04
N VAL A 472 3.68 -22.97 3.40
CA VAL A 472 3.40 -23.65 2.12
C VAL A 472 2.26 -24.68 2.23
N GLY A 473 2.13 -25.38 3.37
CA GLY A 473 1.07 -26.37 3.59
C GLY A 473 -0.35 -25.81 3.60
N PHE A 474 -0.54 -24.57 4.06
CA PHE A 474 -1.86 -23.99 4.24
C PHE A 474 -2.41 -23.30 2.97
N ALA A 475 -1.56 -22.76 2.13
CA ALA A 475 -1.98 -22.16 0.85
C ALA A 475 -2.50 -23.24 -0.11
N SER A 476 -1.91 -24.45 -0.09
CA SER A 476 -2.41 -25.59 -0.87
C SER A 476 -3.75 -26.12 -0.34
N GLU A 477 -4.00 -26.08 0.96
CA GLU A 477 -5.30 -26.47 1.55
C GLU A 477 -6.41 -25.47 1.23
N LEU A 478 -6.15 -24.16 1.23
CA LEU A 478 -7.14 -23.14 0.87
C LEU A 478 -7.53 -23.20 -0.61
N THR A 479 -6.58 -23.53 -1.49
CA THR A 479 -6.85 -23.73 -2.93
C THR A 479 -7.58 -25.04 -3.20
N SER A 480 -7.27 -26.11 -2.47
CA SER A 480 -7.95 -27.40 -2.60
C SER A 480 -9.39 -27.38 -2.02
N SER A 481 -9.61 -26.66 -0.93
CA SER A 481 -10.96 -26.52 -0.35
C SER A 481 -11.90 -25.66 -1.21
N SER A 482 -11.36 -24.67 -1.92
CA SER A 482 -12.13 -23.85 -2.88
C SER A 482 -12.44 -24.61 -4.18
N ALA A 483 -11.61 -25.58 -4.59
CA ALA A 483 -11.85 -26.45 -5.73
C ALA A 483 -12.87 -27.55 -5.42
N ALA A 484 -12.88 -28.06 -4.19
CA ALA A 484 -13.84 -29.09 -3.74
C ALA A 484 -15.27 -28.54 -3.58
N SER A 485 -15.44 -27.25 -3.27
CA SER A 485 -16.76 -26.63 -3.18
C SER A 485 -17.39 -26.28 -4.54
N SER A 486 -16.63 -26.31 -5.63
CA SER A 486 -17.12 -26.04 -6.98
C SER A 486 -17.53 -27.30 -7.78
N SER A 487 -17.23 -28.51 -7.26
CA SER A 487 -17.52 -29.79 -7.94
C SER A 487 -18.78 -30.52 -7.45
N SER A 488 -19.56 -29.96 -6.50
CA SER A 488 -20.75 -30.61 -5.91
C SER A 488 -22.10 -30.10 -6.39
N SER A 489 -22.18 -29.46 -7.57
CA SER A 489 -23.47 -29.08 -8.16
C SER A 489 -23.55 -29.49 -9.63
N SER A 490 -23.83 -30.79 -9.85
CA SER A 490 -24.39 -31.28 -11.11
C SER A 490 -25.62 -32.13 -10.76
N PRO A 491 -26.82 -31.84 -11.26
CA PRO A 491 -27.99 -32.65 -11.01
C PRO A 491 -27.97 -33.90 -11.87
N SER A 492 -28.21 -35.02 -11.23
CA SER A 492 -28.57 -36.31 -11.82
C SER A 492 -29.89 -36.16 -12.63
N SER A 493 -29.87 -36.55 -13.89
CA SER A 493 -31.09 -36.94 -14.61
C SER A 493 -30.96 -38.33 -15.16
N SER A 494 -31.93 -39.10 -14.77
CA SER A 494 -32.26 -40.49 -14.95
C SER A 494 -32.51 -40.92 -16.41
N SER A 495 -32.09 -42.16 -16.67
CA SER A 495 -32.83 -43.27 -17.38
C SER A 495 -33.53 -43.00 -18.68
N GLU A 496 -33.18 -43.74 -19.72
CA GLU A 496 -34.05 -44.71 -20.40
C GLU A 496 -33.30 -45.54 -21.45
N ARG A 497 -33.24 -46.86 -21.21
CA ARG A 497 -33.63 -48.02 -21.97
C ARG A 497 -33.31 -48.12 -23.47
N GLU A 498 -32.48 -49.15 -23.72
CA GLU A 498 -32.71 -50.27 -24.67
C GLU A 498 -33.41 -50.00 -26.00
N LEU A 499 -32.78 -50.33 -27.09
CA LEU A 499 -33.19 -51.47 -27.91
C LEU A 499 -32.20 -51.73 -29.06
N ALA A 500 -32.05 -53.00 -29.29
CA ALA A 500 -31.20 -53.71 -30.26
C ALA A 500 -31.46 -53.39 -31.74
N GLY A 501 -30.49 -53.72 -32.55
CA GLY A 501 -30.67 -53.98 -33.99
C GLY A 501 -29.38 -53.77 -34.81
N SER A 502 -28.53 -54.71 -34.87
CA SER A 502 -28.20 -55.62 -36.01
C SER A 502 -28.10 -54.92 -37.40
N THR A 503 -26.97 -55.25 -37.96
CA THR A 503 -26.64 -55.59 -39.35
C THR A 503 -25.88 -54.59 -40.22
N THR A 504 -24.66 -55.06 -40.50
CA THR A 504 -24.04 -55.27 -41.84
C THR A 504 -23.81 -54.08 -42.76
N GLY A 505 -22.55 -53.99 -43.16
CA GLY A 505 -22.21 -53.97 -44.56
C GLY A 505 -21.57 -52.75 -45.15
N GLY A 506 -20.29 -52.89 -45.48
CA GLY A 506 -19.80 -52.65 -46.80
C GLY A 506 -19.28 -51.29 -47.22
N ALA A 507 -18.01 -51.28 -47.32
CA ALA A 507 -17.20 -50.81 -48.45
C ALA A 507 -17.63 -49.51 -49.20
N ARG A 508 -16.86 -48.48 -49.11
CA ARG A 508 -15.91 -47.94 -50.11
C ARG A 508 -15.16 -46.77 -49.57
#